data_fd36bf4b5ead79e9c770688268de4979
#
_entry.id   fd36bf4b5ead79e9c770688268de4979
#
_cell.length_a   1.000
_cell.length_b   1.000
_cell.length_c   1.000
_cell.angle_alpha   90.00
_cell.angle_beta   90.00
_cell.angle_gamma   90.00
#
_symmetry.space_group_name_H-M   'P 1'
#
loop_
_entity.id
_entity.type
_entity.pdbx_description
1 polymer ?
#
loop_
_entity_poly.entity_id
_entity_poly.type
_entity_poly.pdbx_seq_one_letter_code
_entity_poly.pdbx_strand_id
1 'polypeptide(L)'
;MTQEKKKPVKMEDVQAKADEKSCPVQRSLVFIDEFLAEPMCGRCFPCSMGVYESRIRINRMIDGSATDEDIETVKKISSHMLTSSMCKKGKDTGKYLLEQMETADPAEHVSGACKSGECNTFISYLVIPENCTMCGDCLNACKDNAITGEKAKPYLSGFMPFEISQKRCTKCGECIKVCKDNAIITKTAKELAEEPVGA
;
A
#
# COMPACT_ATOMS: atom_id res chain seq x y z
N MET A 1 13.11 35.75 -15.83
CA MET A 1 12.42 34.52 -15.37
C MET A 1 12.17 34.70 -13.89
N THR A 2 10.96 35.10 -13.53
CA THR A 2 10.52 35.33 -12.13
C THR A 2 10.29 34.01 -11.48
N GLN A 3 11.17 33.62 -10.57
CA GLN A 3 10.92 32.45 -9.67
C GLN A 3 9.77 32.81 -8.74
N GLU A 4 8.60 32.28 -8.98
CA GLU A 4 7.51 32.31 -8.00
C GLU A 4 8.01 31.68 -6.70
N LYS A 5 8.06 32.45 -5.63
CA LYS A 5 8.38 31.99 -4.29
C LYS A 5 7.28 31.01 -3.85
N LYS A 6 7.52 29.72 -3.99
CA LYS A 6 6.65 28.66 -3.46
C LYS A 6 6.39 28.94 -1.97
N LYS A 7 5.12 28.98 -1.57
CA LYS A 7 4.78 29.10 -0.13
C LYS A 7 5.39 27.94 0.63
N PRO A 8 6.01 28.17 1.79
CA PRO A 8 6.58 27.08 2.59
C PRO A 8 5.45 26.12 3.02
N VAL A 9 5.65 24.82 2.80
CA VAL A 9 4.72 23.77 3.20
C VAL A 9 4.61 23.73 4.73
N LYS A 10 3.38 23.72 5.24
CA LYS A 10 3.09 23.61 6.68
C LYS A 10 2.94 22.16 7.09
N MET A 11 3.12 21.85 8.38
CA MET A 11 2.91 20.50 8.91
C MET A 11 1.45 20.02 8.78
N GLU A 12 0.51 20.97 8.82
CA GLU A 12 -0.92 20.69 8.61
C GLU A 12 -1.21 20.20 7.18
N ASP A 13 -0.51 20.77 6.18
CA ASP A 13 -0.65 20.33 4.77
C ASP A 13 -0.06 18.91 4.57
N VAL A 14 1.06 18.60 5.24
CA VAL A 14 1.68 17.27 5.24
C VAL A 14 0.73 16.23 5.85
N GLN A 15 0.15 16.57 7.00
CA GLN A 15 -0.80 15.69 7.69
C GLN A 15 -2.07 15.48 6.86
N ALA A 16 -2.64 16.52 6.28
CA ALA A 16 -3.84 16.42 5.46
C ALA A 16 -3.65 15.46 4.27
N LYS A 17 -2.50 15.51 3.59
CA LYS A 17 -2.18 14.57 2.51
C LYS A 17 -2.04 13.13 3.00
N ALA A 18 -1.42 12.94 4.16
CA ALA A 18 -1.28 11.62 4.75
C ALA A 18 -2.65 11.03 5.14
N ASP A 19 -3.53 11.86 5.70
CA ASP A 19 -4.86 11.46 6.16
C ASP A 19 -5.83 11.11 5.01
N GLU A 20 -5.47 11.41 3.74
CA GLU A 20 -6.18 10.89 2.56
C GLU A 20 -6.10 9.36 2.43
N LYS A 21 -5.11 8.73 3.06
CA LYS A 21 -4.96 7.28 3.08
C LYS A 21 -5.78 6.65 4.20
N SER A 22 -6.41 5.51 3.93
CA SER A 22 -7.15 4.76 4.95
C SER A 22 -6.22 3.90 5.81
N CYS A 23 -5.14 3.36 5.21
CA CYS A 23 -4.17 2.52 5.91
C CYS A 23 -3.19 3.34 6.75
N PRO A 24 -3.07 3.12 8.08
CA PRO A 24 -2.12 3.83 8.95
C PRO A 24 -0.66 3.68 8.53
N VAL A 25 -0.27 2.53 7.98
CA VAL A 25 1.09 2.31 7.48
C VAL A 25 1.36 3.15 6.23
N GLN A 26 0.39 3.24 5.31
CA GLN A 26 0.46 4.12 4.13
C GLN A 26 0.45 5.60 4.54
N ARG A 27 -0.36 5.99 5.54
CA ARG A 27 -0.35 7.35 6.12
C ARG A 27 1.03 7.71 6.60
N SER A 28 1.68 6.81 7.35
CA SER A 28 3.02 7.03 7.87
C SER A 28 4.04 7.23 6.75
N LEU A 29 3.96 6.46 5.67
CA LEU A 29 4.86 6.59 4.53
C LEU A 29 4.65 7.93 3.82
N VAL A 30 3.41 8.28 3.48
CA VAL A 30 3.08 9.55 2.81
C VAL A 30 3.52 10.73 3.67
N PHE A 31 3.25 10.68 4.99
CA PHE A 31 3.68 11.73 5.92
C PHE A 31 5.21 11.91 5.91
N ILE A 32 5.96 10.82 5.95
CA ILE A 32 7.43 10.85 5.92
C ILE A 32 7.92 11.42 4.59
N ASP A 33 7.39 10.98 3.46
CA ASP A 33 7.82 11.42 2.14
C ASP A 33 7.57 12.92 1.94
N GLU A 34 6.39 13.40 2.32
CA GLU A 34 6.06 14.84 2.27
C GLU A 34 6.91 15.65 3.26
N PHE A 35 7.19 15.12 4.45
CA PHE A 35 8.04 15.77 5.42
C PHE A 35 9.50 15.86 4.97
N LEU A 36 10.01 14.82 4.31
CA LEU A 36 11.35 14.80 3.72
C LEU A 36 11.49 15.75 2.53
N ALA A 37 10.45 15.86 1.70
CA ALA A 37 10.44 16.77 0.56
C ALA A 37 10.45 18.25 1.01
N GLU A 38 9.61 18.59 1.91
CA GLU A 38 9.44 19.86 2.65
C GLU A 38 8.49 19.55 3.82
N PRO A 39 8.70 19.95 5.03
CA PRO A 39 9.50 21.05 5.59
C PRO A 39 10.68 20.63 6.47
N MET A 40 11.28 19.47 6.29
CA MET A 40 12.40 19.01 7.10
C MET A 40 13.64 19.90 6.91
N CYS A 41 14.23 20.37 8.01
CA CYS A 41 15.42 21.21 7.97
C CYS A 41 16.77 20.46 8.06
N GLY A 42 16.75 19.16 8.42
CA GLY A 42 17.92 18.29 8.51
C GLY A 42 18.95 18.61 9.60
N ARG A 43 18.69 19.57 10.50
CA ARG A 43 19.68 20.09 11.44
C ARG A 43 19.95 19.21 12.66
N CYS A 44 18.97 18.45 13.13
CA CYS A 44 19.14 17.62 14.32
C CYS A 44 19.10 16.13 13.98
N PHE A 45 20.08 15.40 14.55
CA PHE A 45 20.26 13.98 14.29
C PHE A 45 19.03 13.12 14.58
N PRO A 46 18.31 13.26 15.72
CA PRO A 46 17.15 12.43 16.01
C PRO A 46 16.06 12.52 14.94
N CYS A 47 15.84 13.72 14.38
CA CYS A 47 14.85 13.94 13.33
C CYS A 47 15.36 13.44 11.97
N SER A 48 16.57 13.88 11.53
CA SER A 48 17.05 13.57 10.19
C SER A 48 17.28 12.06 10.00
N MET A 49 18.00 11.41 10.89
CA MET A 49 18.24 9.96 10.78
C MET A 49 17.01 9.13 11.15
N GLY A 50 16.26 9.57 12.17
CA GLY A 50 15.06 8.85 12.60
C GLY A 50 14.00 8.74 11.53
N VAL A 51 13.78 9.79 10.75
CA VAL A 51 12.81 9.79 9.65
C VAL A 51 13.23 8.84 8.52
N TYR A 52 14.52 8.84 8.14
CA TYR A 52 15.02 7.93 7.11
C TYR A 52 14.93 6.47 7.54
N GLU A 53 15.34 6.15 8.77
CA GLU A 53 15.25 4.78 9.29
C GLU A 53 13.79 4.32 9.42
N SER A 54 12.90 5.18 9.92
CA SER A 54 11.46 4.88 9.98
C SER A 54 10.88 4.61 8.59
N ARG A 55 11.27 5.40 7.58
CA ARG A 55 10.86 5.19 6.19
C ARG A 55 11.23 3.81 5.66
N ILE A 56 12.46 3.37 5.91
CA ILE A 56 12.93 2.05 5.47
C ILE A 56 12.09 0.94 6.10
N ARG A 57 11.81 1.02 7.40
CA ARG A 57 11.04 0.00 8.11
C ARG A 57 9.56 0.00 7.73
N ILE A 58 8.98 1.18 7.53
CA ILE A 58 7.60 1.30 7.06
C ILE A 58 7.45 0.74 5.63
N ASN A 59 8.45 0.95 4.75
CA ASN A 59 8.44 0.31 3.44
C ASN A 59 8.46 -1.22 3.54
N ARG A 60 9.24 -1.80 4.46
CA ARG A 60 9.21 -3.25 4.71
C ARG A 60 7.82 -3.73 5.16
N MET A 61 7.10 -2.95 5.96
CA MET A 61 5.72 -3.28 6.35
C MET A 61 4.79 -3.31 5.13
N ILE A 62 4.95 -2.36 4.20
CA ILE A 62 4.16 -2.30 2.97
C ILE A 62 4.51 -3.44 2.01
N ASP A 63 5.78 -3.80 1.93
CA ASP A 63 6.29 -4.87 1.06
C ASP A 63 6.08 -6.27 1.64
N GLY A 64 5.60 -6.39 2.88
CA GLY A 64 5.36 -7.66 3.56
C GLY A 64 6.62 -8.39 4.03
N SER A 65 7.76 -7.67 4.15
CA SER A 65 9.04 -8.21 4.63
C SER A 65 9.40 -7.76 6.04
N ALA A 66 8.48 -7.03 6.71
CA ALA A 66 8.69 -6.53 8.06
C ALA A 66 8.56 -7.60 9.13
N THR A 67 9.15 -7.33 10.26
CA THR A 67 9.06 -8.11 11.49
C THR A 67 8.49 -7.25 12.63
N ASP A 68 8.08 -7.88 13.73
CA ASP A 68 7.64 -7.16 14.93
C ASP A 68 8.73 -6.21 15.47
N GLU A 69 10.01 -6.55 15.26
CA GLU A 69 11.14 -5.70 15.62
C GLU A 69 11.13 -4.37 14.83
N ASP A 70 10.67 -4.39 13.57
CA ASP A 70 10.57 -3.17 12.77
C ASP A 70 9.54 -2.20 13.36
N ILE A 71 8.39 -2.71 13.82
CA ILE A 71 7.36 -1.91 14.50
C ILE A 71 7.92 -1.29 15.78
N GLU A 72 8.52 -2.11 16.63
CA GLU A 72 9.09 -1.66 17.90
C GLU A 72 10.22 -0.64 17.70
N THR A 73 11.00 -0.81 16.65
CA THR A 73 12.07 0.14 16.30
C THR A 73 11.49 1.47 15.85
N VAL A 74 10.46 1.49 15.00
CA VAL A 74 9.79 2.73 14.60
C VAL A 74 9.19 3.43 15.80
N LYS A 75 8.53 2.72 16.73
CA LYS A 75 8.02 3.27 17.99
C LYS A 75 9.11 3.92 18.84
N LYS A 76 10.25 3.23 19.02
CA LYS A 76 11.41 3.76 19.76
C LYS A 76 11.97 5.02 19.11
N ILE A 77 12.18 5.00 17.79
CA ILE A 77 12.65 6.17 17.04
C ILE A 77 11.68 7.34 17.20
N SER A 78 10.38 7.10 17.03
CA SER A 78 9.33 8.12 17.15
C SER A 78 9.29 8.75 18.55
N SER A 79 9.42 7.93 19.60
CA SER A 79 9.52 8.39 20.99
C SER A 79 10.79 9.24 21.22
N HIS A 80 11.94 8.82 20.67
CA HIS A 80 13.15 9.62 20.74
C HIS A 80 13.03 10.94 19.96
N MET A 81 12.38 10.93 18.80
CA MET A 81 12.12 12.15 18.04
C MET A 81 11.24 13.12 18.81
N LEU A 82 10.20 12.61 19.49
CA LEU A 82 9.29 13.42 20.30
C LEU A 82 10.01 14.14 21.45
N THR A 83 10.97 13.46 22.10
CA THR A 83 11.69 14.00 23.26
C THR A 83 12.93 14.82 22.89
N SER A 84 13.70 14.35 21.88
CA SER A 84 15.05 14.85 21.62
C SER A 84 15.14 15.74 20.36
N SER A 85 14.08 15.89 19.56
CA SER A 85 14.12 16.84 18.44
C SER A 85 14.14 18.27 18.95
N MET A 86 14.96 19.12 18.28
CA MET A 86 15.17 20.51 18.70
C MET A 86 13.98 21.44 18.38
N CYS A 87 13.17 21.10 17.39
CA CYS A 87 12.06 21.94 16.95
C CYS A 87 10.72 21.22 16.97
N LYS A 88 9.64 22.00 16.97
CA LYS A 88 8.26 21.49 16.98
C LYS A 88 8.00 20.51 15.82
N LYS A 89 8.47 20.79 14.60
CA LYS A 89 8.25 19.95 13.43
C LYS A 89 8.73 18.51 13.63
N GLY A 90 9.96 18.33 14.16
CA GLY A 90 10.49 17.01 14.46
C GLY A 90 9.72 16.28 15.57
N LYS A 91 9.26 17.03 16.59
CA LYS A 91 8.43 16.48 17.67
C LYS A 91 7.05 16.07 17.17
N ASP A 92 6.41 16.90 16.34
CA ASP A 92 5.09 16.60 15.75
C ASP A 92 5.18 15.37 14.82
N THR A 93 6.29 15.23 14.06
CA THR A 93 6.55 14.04 13.24
C THR A 93 6.67 12.78 14.12
N GLY A 94 7.47 12.84 15.19
CA GLY A 94 7.60 11.72 16.13
C GLY A 94 6.26 11.32 16.76
N LYS A 95 5.46 12.32 17.15
CA LYS A 95 4.12 12.10 17.71
C LYS A 95 3.21 11.40 16.70
N TYR A 96 3.13 11.93 15.47
CA TYR A 96 2.28 11.38 14.42
C TYR A 96 2.63 9.92 14.11
N LEU A 97 3.92 9.61 13.91
CA LEU A 97 4.36 8.25 13.64
C LEU A 97 4.05 7.28 14.79
N LEU A 98 4.22 7.73 16.02
CA LEU A 98 3.92 6.92 17.19
C LEU A 98 2.42 6.58 17.24
N GLU A 99 1.55 7.55 17.03
CA GLU A 99 0.10 7.35 16.97
C GLU A 99 -0.32 6.35 15.89
N GLN A 100 0.30 6.39 14.70
CA GLN A 100 0.01 5.42 13.64
C GLN A 100 0.52 4.00 13.99
N MET A 101 1.68 3.88 14.65
CA MET A 101 2.26 2.59 15.04
C MET A 101 1.60 1.96 16.26
N GLU A 102 0.80 2.68 17.02
CA GLU A 102 0.01 2.17 18.15
C GLU A 102 -1.31 1.52 17.69
N THR A 103 -1.71 1.71 16.43
CA THR A 103 -2.87 1.02 15.87
C THR A 103 -2.59 -0.48 15.67
N ALA A 104 -3.62 -1.27 15.39
CA ALA A 104 -3.45 -2.71 15.12
C ALA A 104 -2.88 -3.01 13.71
N ASP A 105 -3.00 -2.07 12.78
CA ASP A 105 -2.65 -2.27 11.37
C ASP A 105 -1.18 -2.63 11.10
N PRO A 106 -0.16 -2.05 11.79
CA PRO A 106 1.23 -2.47 11.60
C PRO A 106 1.45 -3.96 11.91
N ALA A 107 0.85 -4.50 12.96
CA ALA A 107 0.94 -5.92 13.30
C ALA A 107 0.21 -6.81 12.27
N GLU A 108 -0.90 -6.34 11.73
CA GLU A 108 -1.58 -7.03 10.62
C GLU A 108 -0.71 -7.08 9.37
N HIS A 109 0.05 -6.02 9.03
CA HIS A 109 0.98 -6.01 7.91
C HIS A 109 2.14 -7.01 8.11
N VAL A 110 2.64 -7.16 9.32
CA VAL A 110 3.63 -8.21 9.66
C VAL A 110 3.04 -9.61 9.47
N SER A 111 1.75 -9.79 9.77
CA SER A 111 1.05 -11.07 9.55
C SER A 111 0.64 -11.30 8.07
N GLY A 112 0.98 -10.39 7.15
CA GLY A 112 0.70 -10.53 5.72
C GLY A 112 -0.68 -10.06 5.28
N ALA A 113 -1.31 -9.15 6.01
CA ALA A 113 -2.62 -8.61 5.68
C ALA A 113 -2.67 -7.08 5.77
N CYS A 114 -3.49 -6.45 4.95
CA CYS A 114 -3.85 -5.03 5.05
C CYS A 114 -5.37 -4.92 5.16
N LYS A 115 -5.86 -4.52 6.31
CA LYS A 115 -7.31 -4.44 6.57
C LYS A 115 -8.03 -3.39 5.72
N SER A 116 -7.37 -2.29 5.42
CA SER A 116 -7.92 -1.25 4.55
C SER A 116 -7.87 -1.59 3.06
N GLY A 117 -7.15 -2.64 2.66
CA GLY A 117 -7.01 -3.05 1.26
C GLY A 117 -6.22 -2.08 0.38
N GLU A 118 -5.52 -1.11 0.95
CA GLU A 118 -4.73 -0.13 0.17
C GLU A 118 -3.33 -0.63 -0.20
N CYS A 119 -2.80 -1.62 0.52
CA CYS A 119 -1.46 -2.14 0.28
C CYS A 119 -1.50 -3.24 -0.78
N ASN A 120 -1.12 -2.90 -2.00
CA ASN A 120 -1.17 -3.79 -3.15
C ASN A 120 -0.44 -5.13 -2.94
N THR A 121 0.56 -5.17 -2.06
CA THR A 121 1.32 -6.39 -1.76
C THR A 121 0.43 -7.49 -1.18
N PHE A 122 -0.56 -7.12 -0.39
CA PHE A 122 -1.45 -8.05 0.31
C PHE A 122 -2.77 -8.34 -0.42
N ILE A 123 -2.96 -7.78 -1.60
CA ILE A 123 -4.17 -7.96 -2.41
C ILE A 123 -3.86 -8.89 -3.58
N SER A 124 -4.73 -9.83 -3.85
CA SER A 124 -4.70 -10.68 -5.04
C SER A 124 -5.95 -10.44 -5.89
N TYR A 125 -5.75 -10.38 -7.19
CA TYR A 125 -6.84 -10.27 -8.16
C TYR A 125 -7.21 -11.65 -8.66
N LEU A 126 -8.48 -12.00 -8.57
CA LEU A 126 -9.00 -13.31 -8.96
C LEU A 126 -10.18 -13.14 -9.92
N VAL A 127 -10.32 -14.10 -10.82
CA VAL A 127 -11.51 -14.21 -11.67
C VAL A 127 -12.47 -15.21 -11.04
N ILE A 128 -13.74 -14.81 -10.88
CA ILE A 128 -14.83 -15.71 -10.47
C ILE A 128 -15.31 -16.44 -11.73
N PRO A 129 -15.10 -17.78 -11.80
CA PRO A 129 -15.44 -18.55 -13.01
C PRO A 129 -16.92 -18.42 -13.41
N GLU A 130 -17.82 -18.44 -12.43
CA GLU A 130 -19.26 -18.43 -12.63
C GLU A 130 -19.75 -17.14 -13.27
N ASN A 131 -19.07 -16.03 -13.02
CA ASN A 131 -19.41 -14.71 -13.55
C ASN A 131 -18.64 -14.39 -14.83
N CYS A 132 -17.65 -15.19 -15.21
CA CYS A 132 -16.79 -14.91 -16.34
C CYS A 132 -17.42 -15.34 -17.66
N THR A 133 -17.81 -14.36 -18.48
CA THR A 133 -18.35 -14.60 -19.85
C THR A 133 -17.28 -14.86 -20.90
N MET A 134 -16.01 -14.86 -20.51
CA MET A 134 -14.84 -15.07 -21.40
C MET A 134 -14.78 -14.10 -22.58
N CYS A 135 -15.24 -12.86 -22.39
CA CYS A 135 -15.24 -11.81 -23.41
C CYS A 135 -13.82 -11.37 -23.84
N GLY A 136 -12.84 -11.47 -22.94
CA GLY A 136 -11.44 -11.13 -23.19
C GLY A 136 -11.11 -9.64 -23.06
N ASP A 137 -12.01 -8.81 -22.56
CA ASP A 137 -11.75 -7.37 -22.38
C ASP A 137 -10.64 -7.14 -21.36
N CYS A 138 -10.61 -7.93 -20.28
CA CYS A 138 -9.56 -7.89 -19.25
C CYS A 138 -8.18 -8.28 -19.82
N LEU A 139 -8.11 -9.27 -20.71
CA LEU A 139 -6.88 -9.69 -21.38
C LEU A 139 -6.30 -8.54 -22.22
N ASN A 140 -7.16 -7.85 -22.98
CA ASN A 140 -6.74 -6.74 -23.84
C ASN A 140 -6.31 -5.50 -23.03
N ALA A 141 -6.90 -5.29 -21.84
CA ALA A 141 -6.58 -4.17 -20.96
C ALA A 141 -5.30 -4.38 -20.15
N CYS A 142 -4.82 -5.63 -20.01
CA CYS A 142 -3.66 -5.95 -19.21
C CYS A 142 -2.35 -5.65 -19.94
N LYS A 143 -1.67 -4.55 -19.55
CA LYS A 143 -0.38 -4.15 -20.13
C LYS A 143 0.76 -5.10 -19.78
N ASP A 144 0.66 -5.78 -18.64
CA ASP A 144 1.69 -6.66 -18.10
C ASP A 144 1.54 -8.12 -18.56
N ASN A 145 0.56 -8.40 -19.42
CA ASN A 145 0.24 -9.76 -19.89
C ASN A 145 0.09 -10.76 -18.71
N ALA A 146 -0.46 -10.29 -17.61
CA ALA A 146 -0.66 -11.12 -16.42
C ALA A 146 -1.91 -12.00 -16.49
N ILE A 147 -2.80 -11.77 -17.48
CA ILE A 147 -4.05 -12.52 -17.64
C ILE A 147 -3.84 -13.53 -18.77
N THR A 148 -4.21 -14.78 -18.51
CA THR A 148 -4.16 -15.89 -19.45
C THR A 148 -5.53 -16.51 -19.59
N GLY A 149 -5.86 -17.05 -20.75
CA GLY A 149 -7.14 -17.67 -21.06
C GLY A 149 -7.51 -17.50 -22.53
N GLU A 150 -8.61 -18.11 -22.93
CA GLU A 150 -9.12 -18.00 -24.29
C GLU A 150 -10.52 -17.39 -24.32
N LYS A 151 -10.78 -16.61 -25.36
CA LYS A 151 -12.12 -16.09 -25.63
C LYS A 151 -13.10 -17.23 -25.95
N ALA A 152 -14.33 -17.11 -25.49
CA ALA A 152 -15.40 -18.06 -25.83
C ALA A 152 -15.55 -18.21 -27.36
N LYS A 153 -15.60 -19.44 -27.83
CA LYS A 153 -15.84 -19.79 -29.24
C LYS A 153 -17.18 -20.51 -29.34
N PRO A 154 -18.09 -20.10 -30.26
CA PRO A 154 -19.50 -20.57 -30.28
C PRO A 154 -19.68 -22.08 -30.47
N TYR A 155 -18.64 -22.77 -30.97
CA TYR A 155 -18.71 -24.20 -31.34
C TYR A 155 -17.84 -25.11 -30.47
N LEU A 156 -17.26 -24.59 -29.40
CA LEU A 156 -16.45 -25.36 -28.46
C LEU A 156 -17.04 -25.23 -27.05
N SER A 157 -17.23 -26.34 -26.37
CA SER A 157 -17.62 -26.39 -24.96
C SER A 157 -16.41 -26.73 -24.10
N GLY A 158 -16.39 -26.25 -22.86
CA GLY A 158 -15.35 -26.61 -21.89
C GLY A 158 -14.19 -25.63 -21.82
N PHE A 159 -14.43 -24.34 -22.05
CA PHE A 159 -13.42 -23.30 -21.84
C PHE A 159 -13.13 -23.11 -20.36
N MET A 160 -11.85 -22.91 -20.08
CA MET A 160 -11.44 -22.45 -18.77
C MET A 160 -11.60 -20.92 -18.71
N PRO A 161 -12.11 -20.38 -17.58
CA PRO A 161 -12.19 -18.94 -17.38
C PRO A 161 -10.79 -18.32 -17.42
N PHE A 162 -10.74 -16.99 -17.61
CA PHE A 162 -9.46 -16.29 -17.54
C PHE A 162 -8.83 -16.42 -16.15
N GLU A 163 -7.52 -16.54 -16.11
CA GLU A 163 -6.74 -16.64 -14.88
C GLU A 163 -5.75 -15.47 -14.78
N ILE A 164 -5.53 -14.96 -13.57
CA ILE A 164 -4.62 -13.84 -13.31
C ILE A 164 -3.37 -14.36 -12.60
N SER A 165 -2.22 -14.29 -13.28
CA SER A 165 -0.93 -14.62 -12.70
C SER A 165 -0.51 -13.56 -11.67
N GLN A 166 -0.56 -13.88 -10.38
CA GLN A 166 -0.16 -12.97 -9.31
C GLN A 166 1.30 -12.53 -9.41
N LYS A 167 2.17 -13.34 -10.03
CA LYS A 167 3.60 -13.01 -10.23
C LYS A 167 3.83 -11.91 -11.27
N ARG A 168 2.98 -11.82 -12.29
CA ARG A 168 3.08 -10.80 -13.36
C ARG A 168 2.18 -9.60 -13.10
N CYS A 169 1.18 -9.76 -12.25
CA CYS A 169 0.18 -8.73 -11.99
C CYS A 169 0.77 -7.57 -11.18
N THR A 170 0.85 -6.39 -11.79
CA THR A 170 1.25 -5.13 -11.12
C THR A 170 0.16 -4.53 -10.24
N LYS A 171 -1.02 -5.19 -10.21
CA LYS A 171 -2.17 -4.79 -9.39
C LYS A 171 -2.70 -3.39 -9.71
N CYS A 172 -2.63 -2.99 -10.98
CA CYS A 172 -3.06 -1.69 -11.48
C CYS A 172 -4.59 -1.48 -11.49
N GLY A 173 -5.38 -2.55 -11.37
CA GLY A 173 -6.85 -2.48 -11.33
C GLY A 173 -7.57 -2.26 -12.66
N GLU A 174 -6.86 -2.10 -13.78
CA GLU A 174 -7.48 -1.84 -15.08
C GLU A 174 -8.44 -2.96 -15.52
N CYS A 175 -8.10 -4.21 -15.21
CA CYS A 175 -8.96 -5.36 -15.54
C CYS A 175 -10.32 -5.32 -14.83
N ILE A 176 -10.40 -4.79 -13.61
CA ILE A 176 -11.67 -4.63 -12.89
C ILE A 176 -12.55 -3.59 -13.58
N LYS A 177 -11.96 -2.45 -14.02
CA LYS A 177 -12.69 -1.35 -14.64
C LYS A 177 -13.37 -1.75 -15.96
N VAL A 178 -12.74 -2.65 -16.71
CA VAL A 178 -13.26 -3.10 -18.02
C VAL A 178 -14.17 -4.32 -17.92
N CYS A 179 -14.23 -5.00 -16.78
CA CYS A 179 -15.08 -6.16 -16.58
C CYS A 179 -16.54 -5.77 -16.37
N LYS A 180 -17.37 -5.98 -17.39
CA LYS A 180 -18.82 -5.65 -17.36
C LYS A 180 -19.63 -6.57 -16.45
N ASP A 181 -19.13 -7.79 -16.27
CA ASP A 181 -19.83 -8.85 -15.52
C ASP A 181 -19.38 -8.92 -14.06
N ASN A 182 -18.52 -7.98 -13.61
CA ASN A 182 -17.95 -7.96 -12.27
C ASN A 182 -17.30 -9.31 -11.85
N ALA A 183 -16.75 -10.03 -12.82
CA ALA A 183 -16.12 -11.33 -12.61
C ALA A 183 -14.75 -11.26 -11.96
N ILE A 184 -14.16 -10.06 -11.82
CA ILE A 184 -12.84 -9.87 -11.21
C ILE A 184 -13.01 -9.24 -9.84
N ILE A 185 -12.51 -9.93 -8.83
CA ILE A 185 -12.54 -9.50 -7.43
C ILE A 185 -11.12 -9.35 -6.87
N THR A 186 -11.02 -8.61 -5.78
CA THR A 186 -9.82 -8.55 -4.96
C THR A 186 -10.02 -9.35 -3.69
N LYS A 187 -9.04 -10.19 -3.34
CA LYS A 187 -8.99 -10.88 -2.04
C LYS A 187 -7.67 -10.60 -1.35
N THR A 188 -7.71 -10.54 -0.03
CA THR A 188 -6.49 -10.47 0.78
C THR A 188 -5.83 -11.85 0.87
N ALA A 189 -4.53 -11.87 1.17
CA ALA A 189 -3.79 -13.11 1.33
C ALA A 189 -4.41 -14.03 2.42
N LYS A 190 -5.01 -13.42 3.45
CA LYS A 190 -5.68 -14.12 4.54
C LYS A 190 -6.98 -14.80 4.07
N GLU A 191 -7.81 -14.10 3.30
CA GLU A 191 -9.03 -14.66 2.72
C GLU A 191 -8.76 -15.82 1.75
N LEU A 192 -7.61 -15.77 1.05
CA LEU A 192 -7.18 -16.87 0.18
C LEU A 192 -6.72 -18.11 0.95
N ALA A 193 -6.15 -17.93 2.16
CA ALA A 193 -5.70 -19.02 2.99
C ALA A 193 -6.86 -19.73 3.72
N GLU A 194 -7.98 -19.07 3.92
CA GLU A 194 -9.17 -19.58 4.60
C GLU A 194 -10.12 -20.35 3.67
N GLU A 195 -9.98 -20.20 2.34
CA GLU A 195 -10.78 -20.99 1.39
C GLU A 195 -10.13 -22.39 1.21
N PRO A 196 -10.87 -23.49 1.53
CA PRO A 196 -10.39 -24.82 1.19
C PRO A 196 -10.23 -24.90 -0.33
N VAL A 197 -9.04 -25.31 -0.79
CA VAL A 197 -8.79 -25.61 -2.20
C VAL A 197 -9.87 -26.60 -2.62
N GLY A 198 -10.85 -26.10 -3.38
CA GLY A 198 -12.04 -26.85 -3.77
C GLY A 198 -11.65 -28.13 -4.52
N ALA A 199 -12.30 -29.20 -4.12
CA ALA A 199 -12.25 -30.50 -4.75
C ALA A 199 -12.82 -30.43 -6.18
#